data_904ad93d688dd34355a2782487f7b9fa
#
_entry.id   904ad93d688dd34355a2782487f7b9fa
#
_cell.length_a   1.000
_cell.length_b   1.000
_cell.length_c   1.000
_cell.angle_alpha   90.00
_cell.angle_beta   90.00
_cell.angle_gamma   90.00
#
_symmetry.space_group_name_H-M   'P 1'
#
loop_
_entity.id
_entity.type
_entity.pdbx_description
1 polymer ?
#
loop_
_entity_poly.entity_id
_entity_poly.type
_entity_poly.pdbx_seq_one_letter_code
_entity_poly.pdbx_strand_id
1 'polypeptide(L)'
;FTNKIKNGKNNMKYIKNNLHKSLLSLVFICSINSLIGSPAQIIQPGAPGNPSKILNAEEATAIANTSYIEADVKFLQGMIVHHEQAIVMSEMANQRTNNKTILDLAKRIDVSQKDEISFMESWLKDRGEYQKVNHIGHHNHEHNSMMHNHLDMVGMATPKQLNDLSNSESTNFDRLFLQLMITHHDGALE
;
A
#
# COMPACT_ATOMS: atom_id res chain seq x y z
N PHE A 1 -72.20 38.44 -19.10
CA PHE A 1 -71.59 38.81 -17.83
C PHE A 1 -70.85 37.64 -17.14
N THR A 2 -71.19 36.37 -17.43
CA THR A 2 -70.62 35.17 -16.74
C THR A 2 -69.25 34.73 -17.20
N ASN A 3 -68.81 35.11 -18.42
CA ASN A 3 -67.51 34.68 -18.96
C ASN A 3 -66.30 35.48 -18.45
N LYS A 4 -66.51 36.72 -18.00
CA LYS A 4 -65.41 37.60 -17.49
C LYS A 4 -64.94 37.22 -16.07
N ILE A 5 -65.83 36.63 -15.27
CA ILE A 5 -65.53 36.19 -13.90
C ILE A 5 -64.77 34.90 -13.84
N LYS A 6 -64.97 33.97 -14.84
CA LYS A 6 -64.25 32.68 -14.91
C LYS A 6 -62.77 32.88 -15.25
N ASN A 7 -62.42 33.84 -16.12
CA ASN A 7 -61.04 34.11 -16.52
C ASN A 7 -60.19 34.73 -15.36
N GLY A 8 -60.82 35.55 -14.53
CA GLY A 8 -60.11 36.16 -13.36
C GLY A 8 -59.70 35.11 -12.29
N LYS A 9 -60.58 34.13 -12.03
CA LYS A 9 -60.29 33.08 -11.07
C LYS A 9 -59.19 32.08 -11.53
N ASN A 10 -59.13 31.79 -12.84
CA ASN A 10 -58.10 30.92 -13.39
C ASN A 10 -56.73 31.58 -13.40
N ASN A 11 -56.62 32.86 -13.69
CA ASN A 11 -55.37 33.60 -13.64
C ASN A 11 -54.83 33.73 -12.21
N MET A 12 -55.70 33.94 -11.22
CA MET A 12 -55.28 34.05 -9.82
C MET A 12 -54.82 32.70 -9.24
N LYS A 13 -55.38 31.57 -9.73
CA LYS A 13 -54.96 30.23 -9.34
C LYS A 13 -53.59 29.86 -9.96
N TYR A 14 -53.36 30.31 -11.22
CA TYR A 14 -52.10 30.11 -11.92
C TYR A 14 -50.94 30.88 -11.27
N ILE A 15 -51.16 32.13 -10.85
CA ILE A 15 -50.19 32.99 -10.19
C ILE A 15 -49.82 32.40 -8.81
N LYS A 16 -50.82 31.94 -8.02
CA LYS A 16 -50.55 31.32 -6.72
C LYS A 16 -49.71 30.02 -6.81
N ASN A 17 -50.01 29.19 -7.81
CA ASN A 17 -49.26 27.93 -7.99
C ASN A 17 -47.81 28.15 -8.45
N ASN A 18 -47.54 29.18 -9.23
CA ASN A 18 -46.18 29.50 -9.67
C ASN A 18 -45.37 30.20 -8.56
N LEU A 19 -46.02 31.01 -7.70
CA LEU A 19 -45.35 31.63 -6.57
C LEU A 19 -44.90 30.59 -5.52
N HIS A 20 -45.71 29.56 -5.26
CA HIS A 20 -45.34 28.47 -4.37
C HIS A 20 -44.19 27.58 -4.91
N LYS A 21 -44.14 27.37 -6.21
CA LYS A 21 -43.05 26.62 -6.85
C LYS A 21 -41.72 27.39 -6.83
N SER A 22 -41.75 28.69 -7.03
CA SER A 22 -40.56 29.56 -6.91
C SER A 22 -40.05 29.66 -5.48
N LEU A 23 -40.94 29.73 -4.46
CA LEU A 23 -40.51 29.79 -3.08
C LEU A 23 -39.90 28.48 -2.57
N LEU A 24 -40.44 27.31 -3.00
CA LEU A 24 -39.83 26.02 -2.67
C LEU A 24 -38.47 25.82 -3.33
N SER A 25 -38.25 26.34 -4.54
CA SER A 25 -36.95 26.23 -5.22
C SER A 25 -35.88 27.09 -4.55
N LEU A 26 -36.25 28.26 -3.97
CA LEU A 26 -35.31 29.17 -3.31
C LEU A 26 -34.87 28.66 -1.93
N VAL A 27 -35.73 27.93 -1.21
CA VAL A 27 -35.39 27.34 0.10
C VAL A 27 -34.46 26.14 -0.02
N PHE A 28 -34.50 25.40 -1.14
CA PHE A 28 -33.63 24.25 -1.34
C PHE A 28 -32.19 24.63 -1.72
N ILE A 29 -31.96 25.79 -2.32
CA ILE A 29 -30.60 26.27 -2.68
C ILE A 29 -29.84 26.81 -1.46
N CYS A 30 -30.52 27.24 -0.39
CA CYS A 30 -29.86 27.76 0.81
C CYS A 30 -29.37 26.71 1.79
N SER A 31 -29.74 25.42 1.60
CA SER A 31 -29.43 24.35 2.55
C SER A 31 -28.18 23.52 2.18
N ILE A 32 -27.50 23.80 1.06
CA ILE A 32 -26.34 23.02 0.59
C ILE A 32 -24.99 23.61 1.09
N ASN A 33 -25.00 24.78 1.71
CA ASN A 33 -23.75 25.44 2.12
C ASN A 33 -23.22 25.10 3.51
N SER A 34 -23.72 24.03 4.17
CA SER A 34 -23.30 23.71 5.54
C SER A 34 -22.55 22.38 5.69
N LEU A 35 -22.08 21.77 4.59
CA LEU A 35 -21.34 20.49 4.62
C LEU A 35 -19.91 20.60 4.07
N ILE A 36 -19.36 21.82 4.03
CA ILE A 36 -17.91 21.95 3.88
C ILE A 36 -17.33 21.80 5.29
N GLY A 37 -17.04 20.56 5.68
CA GLY A 37 -16.28 20.29 6.88
C GLY A 37 -14.99 21.11 6.84
N SER A 38 -14.59 21.71 7.97
CA SER A 38 -13.32 22.39 8.07
C SER A 38 -12.21 21.46 7.57
N PRO A 39 -11.29 21.92 6.72
CA PRO A 39 -10.19 21.10 6.26
C PRO A 39 -9.43 20.55 7.47
N ALA A 40 -9.09 19.25 7.43
CA ALA A 40 -8.31 18.63 8.48
C ALA A 40 -6.99 19.38 8.66
N GLN A 41 -6.69 19.75 9.91
CA GLN A 41 -5.44 20.43 10.23
C GLN A 41 -4.28 19.43 10.23
N ILE A 42 -3.19 19.78 9.56
CA ILE A 42 -1.95 19.03 9.59
C ILE A 42 -1.16 19.51 10.82
N ILE A 43 -0.90 18.60 11.76
CA ILE A 43 -0.20 18.93 13.00
C ILE A 43 1.16 18.24 12.99
N GLN A 44 2.22 19.02 13.09
CA GLN A 44 3.57 18.52 13.35
C GLN A 44 3.77 18.44 14.88
N PRO A 45 3.99 17.24 15.45
CA PRO A 45 4.31 17.11 16.87
C PRO A 45 5.61 17.84 17.21
N GLY A 46 5.63 18.57 18.31
CA GLY A 46 6.86 19.14 18.85
C GLY A 46 7.76 18.06 19.50
N ALA A 47 9.07 18.31 19.59
CA ALA A 47 9.94 17.51 20.41
C ALA A 47 9.50 17.56 21.89
N PRO A 48 9.88 16.60 22.75
CA PRO A 48 9.54 16.62 24.16
C PRO A 48 9.84 17.99 24.81
N GLY A 49 8.81 18.62 25.38
CA GLY A 49 8.89 19.96 25.96
C GLY A 49 8.60 21.12 25.01
N ASN A 50 8.39 20.87 23.73
CA ASN A 50 8.04 21.89 22.73
C ASN A 50 6.59 21.73 22.26
N PRO A 51 5.88 22.86 21.96
CA PRO A 51 4.52 22.80 21.45
C PRO A 51 4.47 22.23 20.02
N SER A 52 3.36 21.60 19.69
CA SER A 52 3.06 21.18 18.32
C SER A 52 2.80 22.40 17.41
N LYS A 53 3.16 22.27 16.13
CA LYS A 53 2.93 23.31 15.12
C LYS A 53 1.81 22.88 14.16
N ILE A 54 0.89 23.78 13.86
CA ILE A 54 -0.10 23.60 12.78
C ILE A 54 0.59 24.03 11.47
N LEU A 55 0.53 23.16 10.46
CA LEU A 55 1.12 23.39 9.15
C LEU A 55 0.03 23.60 8.10
N ASN A 56 0.32 24.43 7.11
CA ASN A 56 -0.42 24.42 5.86
C ASN A 56 0.11 23.30 4.92
N ALA A 57 -0.58 23.04 3.81
CA ALA A 57 -0.22 21.98 2.88
C ALA A 57 1.18 22.16 2.25
N GLU A 58 1.58 23.42 1.98
CA GLU A 58 2.88 23.76 1.41
C GLU A 58 4.00 23.52 2.42
N GLU A 59 3.83 23.98 3.67
CA GLU A 59 4.78 23.71 4.76
C GLU A 59 4.92 22.21 5.05
N ALA A 60 3.80 21.49 5.07
CA ALA A 60 3.80 20.03 5.27
C ALA A 60 4.55 19.30 4.14
N THR A 61 4.34 19.71 2.89
CA THR A 61 5.04 19.16 1.72
C THR A 61 6.54 19.47 1.78
N ALA A 62 6.92 20.69 2.18
CA ALA A 62 8.32 21.09 2.32
C ALA A 62 9.05 20.31 3.43
N ILE A 63 8.35 20.01 4.54
CA ILE A 63 8.89 19.18 5.65
C ILE A 63 8.96 17.71 5.25
N ALA A 64 7.96 17.22 4.53
CA ALA A 64 7.96 15.90 3.94
C ALA A 64 8.92 15.79 2.74
N ASN A 65 9.94 16.67 2.69
CA ASN A 65 10.94 16.63 1.63
C ASN A 65 11.46 15.20 1.47
N THR A 66 10.85 14.47 0.56
CA THR A 66 11.13 13.08 0.22
C THR A 66 12.28 13.03 -0.81
N SER A 67 13.31 13.86 -0.60
CA SER A 67 14.53 13.74 -1.37
C SER A 67 15.09 12.33 -1.11
N TYR A 68 15.41 11.64 -2.17
CA TYR A 68 16.02 10.31 -2.16
C TYR A 68 17.27 10.34 -3.01
N ILE A 69 18.15 9.40 -2.79
CA ILE A 69 19.38 9.23 -3.56
C ILE A 69 19.33 7.88 -4.31
N GLU A 70 20.21 7.72 -5.28
CA GLU A 70 20.29 6.48 -6.07
C GLU A 70 20.49 5.23 -5.19
N ALA A 71 21.17 5.37 -4.05
CA ALA A 71 21.38 4.29 -3.11
C ALA A 71 20.05 3.80 -2.49
N ASP A 72 19.12 4.71 -2.19
CA ASP A 72 17.79 4.35 -1.66
C ASP A 72 16.99 3.54 -2.71
N VAL A 73 17.07 3.95 -3.97
CA VAL A 73 16.42 3.24 -5.09
C VAL A 73 16.99 1.82 -5.23
N LYS A 74 18.31 1.69 -5.26
CA LYS A 74 18.99 0.39 -5.36
C LYS A 74 18.69 -0.51 -4.17
N PHE A 75 18.66 0.06 -2.97
CA PHE A 75 18.30 -0.66 -1.75
C PHE A 75 16.89 -1.23 -1.86
N LEU A 76 15.89 -0.43 -2.22
CA LEU A 76 14.51 -0.89 -2.34
C LEU A 76 14.34 -1.91 -3.46
N GLN A 77 14.97 -1.71 -4.62
CA GLN A 77 14.94 -2.67 -5.72
C GLN A 77 15.55 -4.02 -5.31
N GLY A 78 16.67 -4.00 -4.62
CA GLY A 78 17.31 -5.21 -4.10
C GLY A 78 16.47 -5.88 -3.00
N MET A 79 15.91 -5.09 -2.09
CA MET A 79 15.09 -5.59 -0.98
C MET A 79 13.79 -6.25 -1.44
N ILE A 80 13.20 -5.82 -2.55
CA ILE A 80 12.06 -6.51 -3.17
C ILE A 80 12.43 -7.95 -3.52
N VAL A 81 13.55 -8.15 -4.21
CA VAL A 81 14.02 -9.50 -4.60
C VAL A 81 14.41 -10.33 -3.37
N HIS A 82 14.99 -9.69 -2.37
CA HIS A 82 15.31 -10.32 -1.08
C HIS A 82 14.04 -10.82 -0.40
N HIS A 83 13.00 -10.02 -0.29
CA HIS A 83 11.71 -10.39 0.29
C HIS A 83 11.00 -11.50 -0.50
N GLU A 84 11.06 -11.47 -1.82
CA GLU A 84 10.51 -12.54 -2.66
C GLU A 84 11.12 -13.91 -2.31
N GLN A 85 12.40 -13.97 -2.00
CA GLN A 85 13.02 -15.23 -1.58
C GLN A 85 12.51 -15.73 -0.23
N ALA A 86 12.25 -14.83 0.74
CA ALA A 86 11.64 -15.20 2.02
C ALA A 86 10.23 -15.77 1.84
N ILE A 87 9.45 -15.20 0.90
CA ILE A 87 8.12 -15.72 0.54
C ILE A 87 8.24 -17.13 -0.03
N VAL A 88 9.16 -17.35 -0.98
CA VAL A 88 9.41 -18.68 -1.56
C VAL A 88 9.75 -19.72 -0.49
N MET A 89 10.63 -19.40 0.45
CA MET A 89 10.97 -20.28 1.57
C MET A 89 9.76 -20.55 2.48
N SER A 90 8.95 -19.52 2.75
CA SER A 90 7.78 -19.60 3.63
C SER A 90 6.65 -20.45 3.02
N GLU A 91 6.43 -20.36 1.72
CA GLU A 91 5.43 -21.15 1.01
C GLU A 91 5.71 -22.66 1.04
N MET A 92 6.99 -23.07 1.10
CA MET A 92 7.38 -24.47 1.21
C MET A 92 6.87 -25.11 2.52
N ALA A 93 6.71 -24.35 3.60
CA ALA A 93 6.34 -24.88 4.91
C ALA A 93 5.05 -25.69 4.91
N ASN A 94 4.04 -25.27 4.15
CA ASN A 94 2.73 -25.92 4.10
C ASN A 94 2.79 -27.40 3.63
N GLN A 95 3.83 -27.77 2.87
CA GLN A 95 3.98 -29.12 2.31
C GLN A 95 5.09 -29.93 3.00
N ARG A 96 5.89 -29.29 3.88
CA ARG A 96 7.13 -29.87 4.41
C ARG A 96 7.09 -30.11 5.91
N THR A 97 6.17 -29.47 6.64
CA THR A 97 6.06 -29.66 8.09
C THR A 97 4.61 -29.64 8.56
N ASN A 98 4.37 -30.31 9.70
CA ASN A 98 3.12 -30.24 10.46
C ASN A 98 3.31 -29.45 11.77
N ASN A 99 4.46 -28.85 11.98
CA ASN A 99 4.74 -28.05 13.17
C ASN A 99 3.98 -26.72 13.12
N LYS A 100 2.94 -26.61 13.94
CA LYS A 100 2.09 -25.43 13.95
C LYS A 100 2.86 -24.12 14.18
N THR A 101 3.88 -24.12 15.01
CA THR A 101 4.68 -22.92 15.29
C THR A 101 5.42 -22.45 14.04
N ILE A 102 5.98 -23.40 13.26
CA ILE A 102 6.66 -23.08 11.99
C ILE A 102 5.66 -22.62 10.93
N LEU A 103 4.50 -23.28 10.83
CA LEU A 103 3.44 -22.86 9.90
C LEU A 103 2.92 -21.46 10.21
N ASP A 104 2.68 -21.15 11.48
CA ASP A 104 2.21 -19.81 11.90
C ASP A 104 3.31 -18.75 11.67
N LEU A 105 4.59 -19.08 11.87
CA LEU A 105 5.72 -18.19 11.58
C LEU A 105 5.83 -17.93 10.09
N ALA A 106 5.86 -18.98 9.28
CA ALA A 106 5.94 -18.87 7.82
C ALA A 106 4.80 -18.03 7.23
N LYS A 107 3.58 -18.26 7.72
CA LYS A 107 2.42 -17.44 7.31
C LYS A 107 2.57 -15.96 7.65
N ARG A 108 3.10 -15.63 8.83
CA ARG A 108 3.32 -14.22 9.21
C ARG A 108 4.39 -13.58 8.34
N ILE A 109 5.49 -14.29 8.06
CA ILE A 109 6.55 -13.81 7.15
C ILE A 109 5.97 -13.59 5.75
N ASP A 110 5.22 -14.55 5.21
CA ASP A 110 4.59 -14.45 3.88
C ASP A 110 3.70 -13.19 3.76
N VAL A 111 2.83 -12.94 4.73
CA VAL A 111 1.94 -11.77 4.70
C VAL A 111 2.72 -10.47 4.86
N SER A 112 3.60 -10.37 5.85
CA SER A 112 4.38 -9.15 6.11
C SER A 112 5.25 -8.78 4.91
N GLN A 113 5.97 -9.74 4.34
CA GLN A 113 6.88 -9.51 3.23
C GLN A 113 6.13 -9.11 1.94
N LYS A 114 4.93 -9.64 1.70
CA LYS A 114 4.07 -9.19 0.58
C LYS A 114 3.62 -7.76 0.74
N ASP A 115 3.24 -7.35 1.94
CA ASP A 115 2.85 -5.97 2.24
C ASP A 115 4.04 -5.02 2.08
N GLU A 116 5.22 -5.41 2.54
CA GLU A 116 6.46 -4.63 2.43
C GLU A 116 6.91 -4.49 0.96
N ILE A 117 6.82 -5.55 0.15
CA ILE A 117 7.05 -5.47 -1.31
C ILE A 117 6.10 -4.46 -1.94
N SER A 118 4.80 -4.54 -1.63
CA SER A 118 3.80 -3.62 -2.19
C SER A 118 4.10 -2.16 -1.82
N PHE A 119 4.57 -1.90 -0.61
CA PHE A 119 5.00 -0.59 -0.17
C PHE A 119 6.23 -0.09 -0.96
N MET A 120 7.28 -0.93 -1.09
CA MET A 120 8.50 -0.59 -1.82
C MET A 120 8.23 -0.33 -3.31
N GLU A 121 7.40 -1.16 -3.94
CA GLU A 121 6.97 -0.97 -5.33
C GLU A 121 6.21 0.34 -5.52
N SER A 122 5.27 0.66 -4.61
CA SER A 122 4.53 1.92 -4.65
C SER A 122 5.48 3.11 -4.51
N TRP A 123 6.42 3.06 -3.57
CA TRP A 123 7.40 4.11 -3.35
C TRP A 123 8.27 4.37 -4.59
N LEU A 124 8.75 3.30 -5.25
CA LEU A 124 9.53 3.38 -6.48
C LEU A 124 8.69 3.92 -7.64
N LYS A 125 7.45 3.46 -7.76
CA LYS A 125 6.52 3.88 -8.81
C LYS A 125 6.19 5.37 -8.72
N ASP A 126 5.90 5.86 -7.52
CA ASP A 126 5.55 7.27 -7.29
C ASP A 126 6.70 8.23 -7.65
N ARG A 127 7.93 7.72 -7.73
CA ARG A 127 9.15 8.45 -8.08
C ARG A 127 9.66 8.18 -9.49
N GLY A 128 8.95 7.36 -10.28
CA GLY A 128 9.35 6.97 -11.62
C GLY A 128 10.55 6.02 -11.68
N GLU A 129 10.94 5.44 -10.52
CA GLU A 129 12.09 4.54 -10.36
C GLU A 129 11.72 3.06 -10.43
N TYR A 130 10.42 2.76 -10.63
CA TYR A 130 9.95 1.39 -10.73
C TYR A 130 10.44 0.75 -12.04
N GLN A 131 11.45 -0.11 -11.92
CA GLN A 131 11.81 -1.04 -12.98
C GLN A 131 11.13 -2.37 -12.64
N LYS A 132 10.31 -2.85 -13.56
CA LYS A 132 9.72 -4.18 -13.42
C LYS A 132 10.86 -5.21 -13.43
N VAL A 133 11.33 -5.56 -12.23
CA VAL A 133 12.22 -6.71 -12.08
C VAL A 133 11.40 -7.92 -12.50
N ASN A 134 11.90 -8.72 -13.45
CA ASN A 134 11.22 -9.95 -13.82
C ASN A 134 11.22 -10.83 -12.56
N HIS A 135 10.07 -10.86 -11.89
CA HIS A 135 9.85 -11.68 -10.71
C HIS A 135 10.33 -13.10 -10.99
N ILE A 136 10.92 -13.74 -9.99
CA ILE A 136 11.27 -15.16 -10.03
C ILE A 136 9.95 -15.92 -10.10
N GLY A 137 9.33 -15.93 -11.29
CA GLY A 137 8.12 -16.69 -11.57
C GLY A 137 8.43 -18.17 -11.56
N HIS A 138 7.59 -18.93 -10.89
CA HIS A 138 7.51 -20.38 -11.03
C HIS A 138 7.57 -20.79 -12.50
N HIS A 139 8.56 -21.64 -12.85
CA HIS A 139 8.68 -22.36 -14.11
C HIS A 139 8.99 -21.55 -15.38
N ASN A 140 10.28 -21.43 -15.72
CA ASN A 140 10.81 -21.95 -16.98
C ASN A 140 12.33 -21.73 -17.05
N HIS A 141 13.03 -22.79 -17.39
CA HIS A 141 14.44 -22.80 -17.76
C HIS A 141 14.61 -21.99 -19.04
N GLU A 142 15.14 -20.78 -18.92
CA GLU A 142 15.91 -20.05 -19.92
C GLU A 142 15.87 -18.55 -19.58
N HIS A 143 16.90 -18.06 -18.93
CA HIS A 143 17.56 -16.78 -19.16
C HIS A 143 18.57 -16.48 -18.07
N ASN A 144 19.77 -16.92 -18.35
CA ASN A 144 20.93 -16.90 -17.44
C ASN A 144 21.68 -15.54 -17.45
N SER A 145 21.03 -14.41 -17.70
CA SER A 145 21.79 -13.17 -17.92
C SER A 145 21.49 -11.98 -17.00
N MET A 146 20.37 -12.00 -16.22
CA MET A 146 20.07 -10.93 -15.26
C MET A 146 20.06 -11.39 -13.79
N MET A 147 20.19 -12.68 -13.52
CA MET A 147 20.25 -13.23 -12.16
C MET A 147 21.51 -12.87 -11.38
N HIS A 148 22.58 -12.45 -12.07
CA HIS A 148 23.87 -12.20 -11.40
C HIS A 148 23.94 -10.92 -10.58
N ASN A 149 23.07 -9.93 -10.79
CA ASN A 149 23.16 -8.66 -10.05
C ASN A 149 22.31 -8.60 -8.78
N HIS A 150 21.41 -9.57 -8.53
CA HIS A 150 20.54 -9.59 -7.36
C HIS A 150 20.88 -10.69 -6.34
N LEU A 151 21.76 -11.62 -6.70
CA LEU A 151 22.28 -12.66 -5.79
C LEU A 151 23.36 -12.12 -4.83
N ASP A 152 23.77 -10.87 -4.99
CA ASP A 152 24.82 -10.24 -4.17
C ASP A 152 24.28 -9.60 -2.86
N MET A 153 22.96 -9.69 -2.61
CA MET A 153 22.45 -9.23 -1.32
C MET A 153 22.84 -10.20 -0.21
N VAL A 154 23.39 -9.64 0.85
CA VAL A 154 23.81 -10.40 2.03
C VAL A 154 22.63 -11.19 2.58
N GLY A 155 22.89 -12.40 3.06
CA GLY A 155 21.88 -13.26 3.68
C GLY A 155 21.01 -14.08 2.72
N MET A 156 21.05 -13.82 1.42
CA MET A 156 20.29 -14.61 0.44
C MET A 156 20.68 -16.09 0.48
N ALA A 157 19.67 -16.95 0.51
CA ALA A 157 19.88 -18.39 0.38
C ALA A 157 20.35 -18.75 -1.05
N THR A 158 21.41 -19.54 -1.16
CA THR A 158 21.91 -20.02 -2.44
C THR A 158 20.92 -20.99 -3.11
N PRO A 159 20.97 -21.18 -4.44
CA PRO A 159 20.14 -22.18 -5.13
C PRO A 159 20.27 -23.59 -4.53
N LYS A 160 21.48 -23.97 -4.08
CA LYS A 160 21.68 -25.23 -3.39
C LYS A 160 20.92 -25.31 -2.07
N GLN A 161 20.98 -24.26 -1.25
CA GLN A 161 20.27 -24.19 0.04
C GLN A 161 18.75 -24.22 -0.16
N LEU A 162 18.20 -23.52 -1.16
CA LEU A 162 16.79 -23.60 -1.51
C LEU A 162 16.38 -25.00 -1.96
N ASN A 163 17.22 -25.67 -2.75
CA ASN A 163 16.98 -27.05 -3.14
C ASN A 163 17.03 -28.00 -1.93
N ASP A 164 18.00 -27.86 -1.04
CA ASP A 164 18.10 -28.63 0.18
C ASP A 164 16.86 -28.41 1.08
N LEU A 165 16.38 -27.17 1.21
CA LEU A 165 15.17 -26.84 1.94
C LEU A 165 13.94 -27.52 1.32
N SER A 166 13.78 -27.42 0.01
CA SER A 166 12.64 -27.98 -0.72
C SER A 166 12.56 -29.50 -0.65
N ASN A 167 13.72 -30.20 -0.45
CA ASN A 167 13.81 -31.64 -0.32
C ASN A 167 13.81 -32.10 1.14
N SER A 168 13.80 -31.22 2.12
CA SER A 168 13.75 -31.57 3.54
C SER A 168 12.29 -31.65 4.03
N GLU A 169 12.07 -32.39 5.13
CA GLU A 169 10.74 -32.60 5.72
C GLU A 169 10.82 -32.61 7.25
N SER A 170 9.66 -32.32 7.87
CA SER A 170 9.47 -32.39 9.31
C SER A 170 10.53 -31.57 10.09
N THR A 171 11.13 -32.12 11.12
CA THR A 171 12.13 -31.45 11.96
C THR A 171 13.37 -30.98 11.18
N ASN A 172 13.75 -31.68 10.09
CA ASN A 172 14.87 -31.25 9.26
C ASN A 172 14.50 -29.99 8.46
N PHE A 173 13.29 -29.93 7.92
CA PHE A 173 12.77 -28.73 7.30
C PHE A 173 12.71 -27.58 8.32
N ASP A 174 12.10 -27.80 9.47
CA ASP A 174 11.94 -26.78 10.52
C ASP A 174 13.27 -26.12 10.87
N ARG A 175 14.29 -26.94 11.12
CA ARG A 175 15.63 -26.46 11.46
C ARG A 175 16.27 -25.66 10.33
N LEU A 176 16.23 -26.19 9.11
CA LEU A 176 16.87 -25.56 7.94
C LEU A 176 16.15 -24.26 7.58
N PHE A 177 14.81 -24.25 7.61
CA PHE A 177 13.98 -23.06 7.41
C PHE A 177 14.35 -21.95 8.39
N LEU A 178 14.44 -22.25 9.68
CA LEU A 178 14.82 -21.28 10.70
C LEU A 178 16.24 -20.75 10.48
N GLN A 179 17.21 -21.64 10.19
CA GLN A 179 18.59 -21.23 9.93
C GLN A 179 18.70 -20.28 8.73
N LEU A 180 18.07 -20.65 7.61
CA LEU A 180 18.08 -19.82 6.41
C LEU A 180 17.35 -18.49 6.64
N MET A 181 16.21 -18.52 7.30
CA MET A 181 15.41 -17.30 7.54
C MET A 181 16.12 -16.34 8.50
N ILE A 182 16.81 -16.83 9.52
CA ILE A 182 17.63 -15.98 10.41
C ILE A 182 18.76 -15.33 9.62
N THR A 183 19.55 -16.11 8.87
CA THR A 183 20.63 -15.58 8.03
C THR A 183 20.13 -14.56 7.01
N HIS A 184 18.97 -14.83 6.43
CA HIS A 184 18.33 -13.94 5.48
C HIS A 184 17.94 -12.59 6.10
N HIS A 185 17.33 -12.61 7.27
CA HIS A 185 16.96 -11.37 7.98
C HIS A 185 18.18 -10.60 8.54
N ASP A 186 19.20 -11.32 9.00
CA ASP A 186 20.46 -10.68 9.43
C ASP A 186 21.10 -9.93 8.26
N GLY A 187 21.10 -10.53 7.06
CA GLY A 187 21.66 -9.88 5.87
C GLY A 187 20.90 -8.64 5.41
N ALA A 188 19.61 -8.52 5.73
CA ALA A 188 18.83 -7.31 5.44
C ALA A 188 19.26 -6.09 6.29
N LEU A 189 20.06 -6.29 7.34
CA LEU A 189 20.53 -5.25 8.25
C LEU A 189 21.96 -4.75 7.92
N GLU A 190 22.63 -5.37 6.94
CA GLU A 190 23.99 -5.01 6.50
C GLU A 190 23.95 -4.15 5.21
#